data_ac6acdb4ae3b0a78ad941cc7098b6083
#
_entry.id   ac6acdb4ae3b0a78ad941cc7098b6083
#
_cell.length_a   1.000
_cell.length_b   1.000
_cell.length_c   1.000
_cell.angle_alpha   90.00
_cell.angle_beta   90.00
_cell.angle_gamma   90.00
#
_symmetry.space_group_name_H-M   'P 1'
#
loop_
_entity.id
_entity.type
_entity.pdbx_description
1 polymer ?
#
loop_
_entity_poly.entity_id
_entity_poly.type
_entity_poly.pdbx_seq_one_letter_code
_entity_poly.pdbx_strand_id
1 'polypeptide(L)'
;GANANAFTSFDKTCYLFSCSSHYQESLEILLSFVQSPYFTKESVQKEQGIIGQEIQMCNDDPGWRIFFNTLQGLFHHHPVKIDIAGTIESIAQITPELLYRCYHTFYNLHNMVLSVAGNCKVDEVVALADKLLKPCEDMQLECIFPEEPMEIVRAETVETAPIGTTMFVLGYKCKPASGLENLKKELLATLALKVLTHVTSPLYQGMLKDGLINETFSTEIFNGDDFFVAMLEGES
;
A
#
# COMPACT_ATOMS: atom_id res chain seq x y z
N GLY A 1 23.13 15.24 2.66
CA GLY A 1 21.96 15.21 1.85
C GLY A 1 20.76 14.57 2.50
N ALA A 2 19.65 14.66 1.82
CA ALA A 2 18.44 13.97 2.19
C ALA A 2 18.37 12.60 1.49
N ASN A 3 17.72 11.64 2.15
CA ASN A 3 17.32 10.37 1.56
C ASN A 3 15.84 10.48 1.17
N ALA A 4 15.54 10.52 -0.13
CA ALA A 4 14.19 10.67 -0.66
C ALA A 4 13.65 9.31 -1.13
N ASN A 5 12.35 9.10 -0.94
CA ASN A 5 11.65 7.91 -1.41
C ASN A 5 10.18 8.25 -1.73
N ALA A 6 9.50 7.34 -2.40
CA ALA A 6 8.06 7.38 -2.62
C ALA A 6 7.50 5.96 -2.61
N PHE A 7 6.23 5.81 -2.22
CA PHE A 7 5.52 4.56 -2.33
C PHE A 7 4.06 4.80 -2.68
N THR A 8 3.45 3.83 -3.34
CA THR A 8 2.01 3.78 -3.61
C THR A 8 1.41 2.60 -2.86
N SER A 9 0.29 2.84 -2.22
CA SER A 9 -0.58 1.82 -1.62
C SER A 9 -1.93 1.81 -2.35
N PHE A 10 -2.89 1.05 -1.86
CA PHE A 10 -4.20 0.91 -2.50
C PHE A 10 -5.04 2.20 -2.45
N ASP A 11 -4.80 3.06 -1.47
CA ASP A 11 -5.57 4.27 -1.17
C ASP A 11 -4.76 5.56 -1.19
N LYS A 12 -3.43 5.49 -1.31
CA LYS A 12 -2.56 6.66 -1.21
C LYS A 12 -1.25 6.52 -1.96
N THR A 13 -0.70 7.67 -2.33
CA THR A 13 0.70 7.80 -2.74
C THR A 13 1.41 8.72 -1.75
N CYS A 14 2.57 8.32 -1.28
CA CYS A 14 3.37 9.07 -0.33
C CYS A 14 4.71 9.45 -0.95
N TYR A 15 5.07 10.73 -0.88
CA TYR A 15 6.40 11.23 -1.20
C TYR A 15 7.07 11.68 0.09
N LEU A 16 8.24 11.18 0.37
CA LEU A 16 8.90 11.42 1.64
C LEU A 16 10.40 11.65 1.50
N PHE A 17 10.96 12.28 2.49
CA PHE A 17 12.41 12.32 2.69
C PHE A 17 12.75 12.23 4.18
N SER A 18 13.98 11.80 4.46
CA SER A 18 14.61 11.94 5.76
C SER A 18 15.94 12.67 5.61
N CYS A 19 16.27 13.54 6.54
CA CYS A 19 17.52 14.29 6.52
C CYS A 19 18.05 14.57 7.93
N SER A 20 19.33 14.73 8.07
CA SER A 20 19.99 15.19 9.30
C SER A 20 20.36 16.68 9.28
N SER A 21 20.28 17.33 8.10
CA SER A 21 20.56 18.75 7.87
C SER A 21 19.80 19.25 6.65
N HIS A 22 19.70 20.56 6.48
CA HIS A 22 19.05 21.19 5.31
C HIS A 22 17.58 20.79 5.13
N TYR A 23 16.84 20.67 6.26
CA TYR A 23 15.44 20.23 6.21
C TYR A 23 14.54 21.24 5.47
N GLN A 24 14.82 22.54 5.61
CA GLN A 24 14.01 23.58 4.97
C GLN A 24 14.14 23.52 3.44
N GLU A 25 15.35 23.43 2.93
CA GLU A 25 15.61 23.27 1.49
C GLU A 25 15.02 21.96 0.94
N SER A 26 15.12 20.88 1.72
CA SER A 26 14.57 19.59 1.33
C SER A 26 13.03 19.61 1.31
N LEU A 27 12.40 20.29 2.28
CA LEU A 27 10.96 20.49 2.32
C LEU A 27 10.47 21.39 1.18
N GLU A 28 11.22 22.46 0.85
CA GLU A 28 10.94 23.33 -0.29
C GLU A 28 10.96 22.55 -1.61
N ILE A 29 11.94 21.67 -1.79
CA ILE A 29 12.03 20.80 -2.97
C ILE A 29 10.81 19.85 -3.02
N LEU A 30 10.47 19.17 -1.93
CA LEU A 30 9.35 18.24 -1.88
C LEU A 30 8.02 18.94 -2.20
N LEU A 31 7.73 20.07 -1.55
CA LEU A 31 6.49 20.83 -1.76
C LEU A 31 6.40 21.37 -3.19
N SER A 32 7.52 21.83 -3.77
CA SER A 32 7.57 22.31 -5.14
C SER A 32 7.40 21.16 -6.14
N PHE A 33 8.03 20.02 -5.88
CA PHE A 33 7.97 18.83 -6.72
C PHE A 33 6.53 18.32 -6.89
N VAL A 34 5.81 18.12 -5.78
CA VAL A 34 4.44 17.57 -5.84
C VAL A 34 3.43 18.51 -6.51
N GLN A 35 3.74 19.79 -6.62
CA GLN A 35 2.90 20.79 -7.27
C GLN A 35 3.28 21.10 -8.73
N SER A 36 4.32 20.46 -9.26
CA SER A 36 4.88 20.80 -10.57
C SER A 36 5.03 19.58 -11.47
N PRO A 37 3.90 19.01 -11.95
CA PRO A 37 3.94 17.84 -12.82
C PRO A 37 4.61 18.15 -14.14
N TYR A 38 5.43 17.26 -14.63
CA TYR A 38 6.08 17.36 -15.92
C TYR A 38 6.13 15.99 -16.60
N PHE A 39 5.14 15.75 -17.47
CA PHE A 39 5.03 14.49 -18.21
C PHE A 39 5.19 14.77 -19.70
N THR A 40 6.21 14.16 -20.31
CA THR A 40 6.40 14.15 -21.75
C THR A 40 6.22 12.75 -22.30
N LYS A 41 5.98 12.64 -23.60
CA LYS A 41 5.86 11.33 -24.24
C LYS A 41 7.13 10.49 -24.05
N GLU A 42 8.29 11.12 -24.15
CA GLU A 42 9.59 10.48 -24.00
C GLU A 42 9.81 10.00 -22.56
N SER A 43 9.47 10.83 -21.55
CA SER A 43 9.63 10.45 -20.14
C SER A 43 8.67 9.31 -19.77
N VAL A 44 7.43 9.38 -20.23
CA VAL A 44 6.44 8.31 -19.97
C VAL A 44 6.86 7.00 -20.63
N GLN A 45 7.32 7.02 -21.89
CA GLN A 45 7.78 5.83 -22.59
C GLN A 45 9.02 5.20 -21.92
N LYS A 46 9.94 6.02 -21.42
CA LYS A 46 11.10 5.55 -20.68
C LYS A 46 10.68 4.88 -19.38
N GLU A 47 9.76 5.51 -18.64
CA GLU A 47 9.27 5.00 -17.36
C GLU A 47 8.48 3.71 -17.51
N GLN A 48 7.69 3.56 -18.57
CA GLN A 48 7.01 2.29 -18.89
C GLN A 48 8.00 1.12 -19.01
N GLY A 49 9.20 1.36 -19.52
CA GLY A 49 10.24 0.33 -19.59
C GLY A 49 10.78 -0.07 -18.21
N ILE A 50 10.95 0.91 -17.30
CA ILE A 50 11.41 0.69 -15.93
C ILE A 50 10.33 -0.04 -15.12
N ILE A 51 9.10 0.45 -15.16
CA ILE A 51 7.96 -0.17 -14.46
C ILE A 51 7.70 -1.58 -15.00
N GLY A 52 7.91 -1.82 -16.31
CA GLY A 52 7.81 -3.16 -16.87
C GLY A 52 8.79 -4.15 -16.23
N GLN A 53 9.99 -3.72 -15.85
CA GLN A 53 10.95 -4.55 -15.11
C GLN A 53 10.49 -4.75 -13.65
N GLU A 54 9.91 -3.74 -13.01
CA GLU A 54 9.35 -3.86 -11.67
C GLU A 54 8.18 -4.85 -11.62
N ILE A 55 7.28 -4.80 -12.61
CA ILE A 55 6.19 -5.78 -12.76
C ILE A 55 6.76 -7.20 -12.89
N GLN A 56 7.82 -7.37 -13.68
CA GLN A 56 8.46 -8.68 -13.80
C GLN A 56 9.05 -9.16 -12.48
N MET A 57 9.70 -8.28 -11.71
CA MET A 57 10.22 -8.61 -10.39
C MET A 57 9.09 -9.01 -9.42
N CYS A 58 7.96 -8.30 -9.43
CA CYS A 58 6.78 -8.66 -8.63
C CYS A 58 6.21 -10.03 -9.05
N ASN A 59 6.13 -10.30 -10.35
CA ASN A 59 5.67 -11.60 -10.87
C ASN A 59 6.60 -12.76 -10.50
N ASP A 60 7.89 -12.50 -10.33
CA ASP A 60 8.88 -13.49 -9.93
C ASP A 60 8.95 -13.67 -8.40
N ASP A 61 8.33 -12.79 -7.62
CA ASP A 61 8.27 -12.86 -6.16
C ASP A 61 7.09 -13.74 -5.69
N PRO A 62 7.37 -14.92 -5.09
CA PRO A 62 6.31 -15.81 -4.58
C PRO A 62 5.45 -15.17 -3.48
N GLY A 63 6.04 -14.30 -2.64
CA GLY A 63 5.32 -13.58 -1.58
C GLY A 63 4.30 -12.62 -2.15
N TRP A 64 4.68 -11.85 -3.19
CA TRP A 64 3.77 -10.97 -3.92
C TRP A 64 2.61 -11.73 -4.57
N ARG A 65 2.93 -12.84 -5.24
CA ARG A 65 1.92 -13.67 -5.93
C ARG A 65 0.92 -14.29 -4.97
N ILE A 66 1.38 -14.87 -3.85
CA ILE A 66 0.49 -15.50 -2.87
C ILE A 66 -0.40 -14.47 -2.18
N PHE A 67 0.10 -13.25 -1.93
CA PHE A 67 -0.67 -12.15 -1.38
C PHE A 67 -1.83 -11.76 -2.30
N PHE A 68 -1.55 -11.47 -3.59
CA PHE A 68 -2.60 -11.12 -4.54
C PHE A 68 -3.53 -12.29 -4.87
N ASN A 69 -3.05 -13.52 -4.92
CA ASN A 69 -3.90 -14.71 -5.03
C ASN A 69 -4.87 -14.83 -3.87
N THR A 70 -4.44 -14.48 -2.65
CA THR A 70 -5.30 -14.44 -1.46
C THR A 70 -6.39 -13.38 -1.61
N LEU A 71 -6.03 -12.15 -1.99
CA LEU A 71 -7.01 -11.08 -2.21
C LEU A 71 -8.01 -11.42 -3.32
N GLN A 72 -7.56 -12.00 -4.43
CA GLN A 72 -8.43 -12.48 -5.51
C GLN A 72 -9.36 -13.63 -5.09
N GLY A 73 -8.92 -14.45 -4.13
CA GLY A 73 -9.75 -15.47 -3.52
C GLY A 73 -10.81 -14.91 -2.59
N LEU A 74 -10.54 -13.78 -1.93
CA LEU A 74 -11.42 -13.16 -0.95
C LEU A 74 -12.44 -12.19 -1.54
N PHE A 75 -12.09 -11.40 -2.57
CA PHE A 75 -12.88 -10.28 -3.04
C PHE A 75 -13.48 -10.51 -4.43
N HIS A 76 -14.80 -10.25 -4.56
CA HIS A 76 -15.53 -10.35 -5.82
C HIS A 76 -15.36 -9.10 -6.69
N HIS A 77 -15.57 -7.93 -6.12
CA HIS A 77 -15.69 -6.67 -6.85
C HIS A 77 -14.71 -5.61 -6.38
N HIS A 78 -14.26 -5.69 -5.12
CA HIS A 78 -13.40 -4.68 -4.51
C HIS A 78 -12.06 -4.54 -5.26
N PRO A 79 -11.62 -3.31 -5.59
CA PRO A 79 -10.39 -3.08 -6.36
C PRO A 79 -9.11 -3.52 -5.64
N VAL A 80 -9.14 -3.73 -4.32
CA VAL A 80 -7.99 -4.22 -3.54
C VAL A 80 -7.40 -5.55 -4.06
N LYS A 81 -8.20 -6.35 -4.79
CA LYS A 81 -7.74 -7.59 -5.43
C LYS A 81 -6.89 -7.38 -6.68
N ILE A 82 -6.85 -6.14 -7.20
CA ILE A 82 -6.09 -5.79 -8.40
C ILE A 82 -4.66 -5.49 -7.98
N ASP A 83 -3.70 -6.12 -8.66
CA ASP A 83 -2.28 -5.88 -8.41
C ASP A 83 -1.94 -4.39 -8.65
N ILE A 84 -1.39 -3.73 -7.63
CA ILE A 84 -1.01 -2.32 -7.68
C ILE A 84 0.17 -2.06 -8.63
N ALA A 85 0.99 -3.07 -8.92
CA ALA A 85 2.03 -2.96 -9.94
C ALA A 85 1.44 -2.88 -11.36
N GLY A 86 0.21 -3.36 -11.54
CA GLY A 86 -0.43 -3.43 -12.84
C GLY A 86 0.10 -4.56 -13.72
N THR A 87 -0.13 -4.45 -15.02
CA THR A 87 0.38 -5.37 -16.04
C THR A 87 1.09 -4.61 -17.15
N ILE A 88 1.90 -5.31 -17.94
CA ILE A 88 2.56 -4.73 -19.14
C ILE A 88 1.52 -4.08 -20.07
N GLU A 89 0.36 -4.73 -20.26
CA GLU A 89 -0.73 -4.25 -21.10
C GLU A 89 -1.39 -2.99 -20.52
N SER A 90 -1.55 -2.92 -19.19
CA SER A 90 -2.15 -1.75 -18.53
C SER A 90 -1.22 -0.54 -18.56
N ILE A 91 0.06 -0.71 -18.28
CA ILE A 91 1.02 0.41 -18.32
C ILE A 91 1.26 0.93 -19.74
N ALA A 92 1.16 0.08 -20.76
CA ALA A 92 1.27 0.50 -22.16
C ALA A 92 0.17 1.46 -22.61
N GLN A 93 -0.96 1.53 -21.88
CA GLN A 93 -2.07 2.46 -22.15
C GLN A 93 -1.89 3.81 -21.48
N ILE A 94 -0.89 3.98 -20.62
CA ILE A 94 -0.64 5.23 -19.90
C ILE A 94 0.00 6.24 -20.85
N THR A 95 -0.64 7.41 -20.97
CA THR A 95 -0.16 8.53 -21.79
C THR A 95 0.08 9.76 -20.92
N PRO A 96 0.84 10.77 -21.39
CA PRO A 96 0.98 12.02 -20.67
C PRO A 96 -0.36 12.67 -20.34
N GLU A 97 -1.32 12.65 -21.28
CA GLU A 97 -2.65 13.22 -21.10
C GLU A 97 -3.41 12.51 -19.97
N LEU A 98 -3.31 11.17 -19.89
CA LEU A 98 -3.90 10.38 -18.81
C LEU A 98 -3.26 10.75 -17.46
N LEU A 99 -1.93 10.85 -17.40
CA LEU A 99 -1.20 11.25 -16.19
C LEU A 99 -1.58 12.65 -15.74
N TYR A 100 -1.66 13.63 -16.66
CA TYR A 100 -2.12 14.98 -16.31
C TYR A 100 -3.56 14.97 -15.81
N ARG A 101 -4.46 14.18 -16.41
CA ARG A 101 -5.83 14.03 -15.92
C ARG A 101 -5.87 13.45 -14.49
N CYS A 102 -5.12 12.37 -14.23
CA CYS A 102 -5.00 11.79 -12.89
C CYS A 102 -4.40 12.80 -11.90
N TYR A 103 -3.36 13.50 -12.31
CA TYR A 103 -2.74 14.52 -11.47
C TYR A 103 -3.74 15.62 -11.09
N HIS A 104 -4.43 16.22 -12.04
CA HIS A 104 -5.41 17.26 -11.76
C HIS A 104 -6.63 16.77 -10.95
N THR A 105 -6.93 15.49 -11.02
CA THR A 105 -8.00 14.88 -10.21
C THR A 105 -7.56 14.65 -8.77
N PHE A 106 -6.40 14.08 -8.54
CA PHE A 106 -6.02 13.56 -7.22
C PHE A 106 -5.04 14.45 -6.45
N TYR A 107 -4.22 15.26 -7.13
CA TYR A 107 -3.20 16.12 -6.52
C TYR A 107 -3.73 17.53 -6.21
N ASN A 108 -4.92 17.57 -5.65
CA ASN A 108 -5.48 18.80 -5.07
C ASN A 108 -4.99 18.95 -3.64
N LEU A 109 -4.62 20.14 -3.19
CA LEU A 109 -4.10 20.36 -1.83
C LEU A 109 -5.12 20.01 -0.74
N HIS A 110 -6.43 20.09 -1.04
CA HIS A 110 -7.49 19.62 -0.12
C HIS A 110 -7.56 18.09 -0.01
N ASN A 111 -6.91 17.35 -0.93
CA ASN A 111 -6.77 15.90 -0.91
C ASN A 111 -5.37 15.44 -0.47
N MET A 112 -4.56 16.32 0.12
CA MET A 112 -3.19 16.05 0.51
C MET A 112 -2.96 16.37 1.99
N VAL A 113 -2.05 15.63 2.62
CA VAL A 113 -1.64 15.85 4.00
C VAL A 113 -0.12 15.98 4.05
N LEU A 114 0.35 17.06 4.68
CA LEU A 114 1.76 17.24 5.01
C LEU A 114 2.00 16.77 6.46
N SER A 115 2.85 15.76 6.63
CA SER A 115 3.28 15.28 7.94
C SER A 115 4.77 15.49 8.10
N VAL A 116 5.18 16.17 9.19
CA VAL A 116 6.59 16.46 9.48
C VAL A 116 6.89 16.04 10.91
N ALA A 117 7.91 15.21 11.10
CA ALA A 117 8.37 14.76 12.40
C ALA A 117 9.89 14.94 12.52
N GLY A 118 10.36 15.49 13.63
CA GLY A 118 11.78 15.68 13.88
C GLY A 118 12.12 16.93 14.69
N ASN A 119 13.39 17.33 14.70
CA ASN A 119 13.85 18.53 15.37
C ASN A 119 13.59 19.77 14.50
N CYS A 120 12.33 20.15 14.35
CA CYS A 120 11.90 21.34 13.62
C CYS A 120 10.85 22.12 14.43
N LYS A 121 10.73 23.41 14.15
CA LYS A 121 9.69 24.24 14.79
C LYS A 121 8.44 24.26 13.90
N VAL A 122 7.30 24.00 14.50
CA VAL A 122 6.01 23.96 13.80
C VAL A 122 5.77 25.26 13.02
N ASP A 123 5.97 26.41 13.64
CA ASP A 123 5.74 27.72 13.01
C ASP A 123 6.62 27.95 11.77
N GLU A 124 7.85 27.44 11.75
CA GLU A 124 8.75 27.54 10.59
C GLU A 124 8.27 26.65 9.45
N VAL A 125 7.79 25.44 9.78
CA VAL A 125 7.21 24.51 8.78
C VAL A 125 5.95 25.09 8.17
N VAL A 126 5.03 25.60 8.99
CA VAL A 126 3.77 26.23 8.54
C VAL A 126 4.07 27.45 7.66
N ALA A 127 4.96 28.36 8.10
CA ALA A 127 5.31 29.55 7.34
C ALA A 127 5.93 29.18 5.98
N LEU A 128 6.74 28.12 5.91
CA LEU A 128 7.30 27.64 4.66
C LEU A 128 6.23 27.01 3.75
N ALA A 129 5.34 26.23 4.31
CA ALA A 129 4.21 25.66 3.57
C ALA A 129 3.30 26.76 2.99
N ASP A 130 2.90 27.74 3.83
CA ASP A 130 2.06 28.88 3.39
C ASP A 130 2.70 29.69 2.27
N LYS A 131 4.04 29.80 2.27
CA LYS A 131 4.77 30.51 1.21
C LYS A 131 4.79 29.74 -0.11
N LEU A 132 4.86 28.41 -0.05
CA LEU A 132 5.14 27.56 -1.22
C LEU A 132 3.90 26.90 -1.81
N LEU A 133 2.87 26.66 -1.00
CA LEU A 133 1.65 26.06 -1.48
C LEU A 133 0.84 27.05 -2.33
N LYS A 134 0.43 26.59 -3.52
CA LYS A 134 -0.35 27.39 -4.44
C LYS A 134 -1.83 27.29 -4.07
N PRO A 135 -2.56 28.40 -3.98
CA PRO A 135 -4.00 28.34 -3.77
C PRO A 135 -4.69 27.46 -4.82
N CYS A 136 -5.60 26.62 -4.38
CA CYS A 136 -6.44 25.79 -5.25
C CYS A 136 -7.89 25.84 -4.77
N GLU A 137 -8.82 25.60 -5.68
CA GLU A 137 -10.22 25.45 -5.34
C GLU A 137 -10.42 24.12 -4.59
N ASP A 138 -11.36 24.13 -3.63
CA ASP A 138 -11.75 22.91 -2.94
C ASP A 138 -12.42 21.97 -3.93
N MET A 139 -11.91 20.76 -4.01
CA MET A 139 -12.45 19.72 -4.86
C MET A 139 -12.77 18.50 -3.98
N GLN A 140 -14.06 18.23 -3.84
CA GLN A 140 -14.50 17.03 -3.15
C GLN A 140 -14.41 15.84 -4.11
N LEU A 141 -13.59 14.86 -3.72
CA LEU A 141 -13.51 13.58 -4.43
C LEU A 141 -14.49 12.60 -3.79
N GLU A 142 -15.36 12.05 -4.59
CA GLU A 142 -16.25 10.97 -4.18
C GLU A 142 -15.61 9.63 -4.57
N CYS A 143 -15.30 8.81 -3.57
CA CYS A 143 -14.84 7.43 -3.78
C CYS A 143 -16.05 6.51 -3.84
N ILE A 144 -16.29 5.92 -4.99
CA ILE A 144 -17.39 4.96 -5.21
C ILE A 144 -16.80 3.56 -5.28
N PHE A 145 -17.09 2.75 -4.28
CA PHE A 145 -16.75 1.33 -4.30
C PHE A 145 -17.96 0.49 -4.67
N PRO A 146 -17.78 -0.58 -5.47
CA PRO A 146 -18.86 -1.51 -5.73
C PRO A 146 -19.26 -2.24 -4.45
N GLU A 147 -20.54 -2.63 -4.35
CA GLU A 147 -21.01 -3.45 -3.24
C GLU A 147 -20.24 -4.78 -3.24
N GLU A 148 -19.59 -5.08 -2.11
CA GLU A 148 -18.75 -6.25 -1.95
C GLU A 148 -19.43 -7.25 -1.01
N PRO A 149 -19.79 -8.46 -1.50
CA PRO A 149 -20.41 -9.49 -0.66
C PRO A 149 -19.40 -10.01 0.38
N MET A 150 -19.92 -10.47 1.53
CA MET A 150 -19.06 -11.06 2.57
C MET A 150 -18.56 -12.46 2.21
N GLU A 151 -19.24 -13.14 1.31
CA GLU A 151 -18.82 -14.44 0.76
C GLU A 151 -17.49 -14.28 0.02
N ILE A 152 -16.65 -15.32 0.10
CA ILE A 152 -15.39 -15.39 -0.62
C ILE A 152 -15.59 -15.95 -2.03
N VAL A 153 -14.72 -15.59 -2.95
CA VAL A 153 -14.75 -16.06 -4.35
C VAL A 153 -14.42 -17.55 -4.43
N ARG A 154 -13.37 -17.97 -3.70
CA ARG A 154 -12.89 -19.35 -3.66
C ARG A 154 -12.15 -19.63 -2.36
N ALA A 155 -12.29 -20.86 -1.85
CA ALA A 155 -11.72 -21.27 -0.57
C ALA A 155 -10.22 -21.59 -0.66
N GLU A 156 -9.72 -21.95 -1.84
CA GLU A 156 -8.34 -22.39 -2.03
C GLU A 156 -7.80 -21.97 -3.40
N THR A 157 -6.54 -21.59 -3.40
CA THR A 157 -5.73 -21.39 -4.62
C THR A 157 -4.40 -22.07 -4.40
N VAL A 158 -4.03 -22.94 -5.32
CA VAL A 158 -2.71 -23.60 -5.32
C VAL A 158 -1.96 -23.21 -6.58
N GLU A 159 -0.72 -22.80 -6.41
CA GLU A 159 0.15 -22.42 -7.48
C GLU A 159 1.51 -23.12 -7.32
N THR A 160 2.12 -23.54 -8.42
CA THR A 160 3.46 -24.12 -8.42
C THR A 160 4.48 -23.07 -8.81
N ALA A 161 5.49 -22.89 -7.97
CA ALA A 161 6.59 -21.96 -8.21
C ALA A 161 7.93 -22.64 -7.90
N PRO A 162 9.05 -22.16 -8.45
CA PRO A 162 10.38 -22.70 -8.19
C PRO A 162 10.93 -22.20 -6.85
N ILE A 163 10.28 -22.64 -5.76
CA ILE A 163 10.63 -22.27 -4.38
C ILE A 163 11.14 -23.48 -3.60
N GLY A 164 12.00 -23.23 -2.62
CA GLY A 164 12.61 -24.31 -1.81
C GLY A 164 11.68 -24.87 -0.72
N THR A 165 10.69 -24.08 -0.26
CA THR A 165 9.78 -24.42 0.83
C THR A 165 8.36 -24.06 0.42
N THR A 166 7.36 -24.83 0.82
CA THR A 166 5.95 -24.48 0.56
C THR A 166 5.57 -23.23 1.34
N MET A 167 5.06 -22.22 0.67
CA MET A 167 4.50 -21.01 1.29
C MET A 167 2.99 -21.13 1.38
N PHE A 168 2.39 -20.58 2.42
CA PHE A 168 0.94 -20.51 2.56
C PHE A 168 0.49 -19.19 3.16
N VAL A 169 -0.73 -18.76 2.79
CA VAL A 169 -1.47 -17.66 3.42
C VAL A 169 -2.90 -18.11 3.70
N LEU A 170 -3.33 -17.93 4.94
CA LEU A 170 -4.72 -18.08 5.35
C LEU A 170 -5.35 -16.70 5.48
N GLY A 171 -6.21 -16.33 4.54
CA GLY A 171 -6.89 -15.04 4.53
C GLY A 171 -8.30 -15.13 5.09
N TYR A 172 -8.64 -14.21 5.98
CA TYR A 172 -9.98 -14.08 6.58
C TYR A 172 -10.57 -12.72 6.24
N LYS A 173 -11.59 -12.72 5.38
CA LYS A 173 -12.36 -11.51 5.06
C LYS A 173 -13.27 -11.16 6.23
N CYS A 174 -13.17 -9.95 6.71
CA CYS A 174 -13.95 -9.44 7.82
C CYS A 174 -14.78 -8.23 7.38
N LYS A 175 -15.88 -7.97 8.10
CA LYS A 175 -16.69 -6.79 7.85
C LYS A 175 -15.85 -5.53 8.03
N PRO A 176 -15.82 -4.58 7.09
CA PRO A 176 -15.03 -3.36 7.25
C PRO A 176 -15.59 -2.45 8.36
N ALA A 177 -14.77 -1.51 8.78
CA ALA A 177 -15.13 -0.40 9.63
C ALA A 177 -14.37 0.84 9.13
N SER A 178 -14.76 2.03 9.54
CA SER A 178 -14.11 3.27 9.11
C SER A 178 -13.67 4.13 10.30
N GLY A 179 -12.73 5.04 10.06
CA GLY A 179 -12.26 5.99 11.04
C GLY A 179 -11.78 5.33 12.35
N LEU A 180 -12.18 5.89 13.50
CA LEU A 180 -11.76 5.40 14.82
C LEU A 180 -12.19 3.96 15.11
N GLU A 181 -13.32 3.52 14.60
CA GLU A 181 -13.81 2.15 14.78
C GLU A 181 -12.94 1.15 13.99
N ASN A 182 -12.44 1.54 12.82
CA ASN A 182 -11.48 0.74 12.07
C ASN A 182 -10.17 0.58 12.85
N LEU A 183 -9.63 1.68 13.37
CA LEU A 183 -8.41 1.65 14.19
C LEU A 183 -8.56 0.76 15.44
N LYS A 184 -9.68 0.87 16.17
CA LYS A 184 -9.96 0.01 17.31
C LYS A 184 -10.02 -1.46 16.91
N LYS A 185 -10.70 -1.75 15.82
CA LYS A 185 -10.82 -3.11 15.29
C LYS A 185 -9.47 -3.68 14.88
N GLU A 186 -8.65 -2.90 14.19
CA GLU A 186 -7.29 -3.27 13.80
C GLU A 186 -6.44 -3.61 15.03
N LEU A 187 -6.42 -2.73 16.04
CA LEU A 187 -5.66 -2.94 17.28
C LEU A 187 -6.14 -4.19 18.04
N LEU A 188 -7.45 -4.41 18.13
CA LEU A 188 -8.02 -5.59 18.79
C LEU A 188 -7.72 -6.87 18.02
N ALA A 189 -7.83 -6.87 16.70
CA ALA A 189 -7.53 -8.01 15.85
C ALA A 189 -6.03 -8.35 15.91
N THR A 190 -5.17 -7.35 15.81
CA THR A 190 -3.71 -7.51 15.96
C THR A 190 -3.35 -8.09 17.31
N LEU A 191 -3.94 -7.57 18.40
CA LEU A 191 -3.69 -8.08 19.74
C LEU A 191 -4.18 -9.52 19.89
N ALA A 192 -5.38 -9.84 19.40
CA ALA A 192 -5.94 -11.18 19.44
C ALA A 192 -5.06 -12.20 18.67
N LEU A 193 -4.64 -11.85 17.46
CA LEU A 193 -3.72 -12.68 16.68
C LEU A 193 -2.39 -12.86 17.41
N LYS A 194 -1.80 -11.79 17.95
CA LYS A 194 -0.55 -11.89 18.73
C LYS A 194 -0.67 -12.76 19.95
N VAL A 195 -1.79 -12.71 20.68
CA VAL A 195 -2.02 -13.61 21.83
C VAL A 195 -2.09 -15.06 21.39
N LEU A 196 -2.75 -15.34 20.27
CA LEU A 196 -2.92 -16.69 19.75
C LEU A 196 -1.65 -17.26 19.12
N THR A 197 -0.90 -16.44 18.41
CA THR A 197 0.18 -16.90 17.52
C THR A 197 1.57 -16.37 17.89
N HIS A 198 1.72 -15.72 19.04
CA HIS A 198 3.04 -15.32 19.54
C HIS A 198 3.94 -16.54 19.77
N VAL A 199 5.23 -16.38 19.54
CA VAL A 199 6.21 -17.48 19.70
C VAL A 199 6.16 -18.22 21.02
N THR A 200 5.64 -17.61 22.09
CA THR A 200 5.46 -18.23 23.40
C THR A 200 4.09 -18.89 23.60
N SER A 201 3.17 -18.77 22.61
CA SER A 201 1.84 -19.34 22.72
C SER A 201 1.88 -20.87 22.55
N PRO A 202 1.02 -21.62 23.26
CA PRO A 202 0.94 -23.05 23.06
C PRO A 202 0.59 -23.47 21.64
N LEU A 203 -0.22 -22.66 20.93
CA LEU A 203 -0.59 -22.91 19.54
C LEU A 203 0.64 -22.82 18.63
N TYR A 204 1.40 -21.72 18.71
CA TYR A 204 2.63 -21.54 17.91
C TYR A 204 3.62 -22.68 18.17
N GLN A 205 3.87 -22.97 19.44
CA GLN A 205 4.82 -24.04 19.84
C GLN A 205 4.37 -25.44 19.38
N GLY A 206 3.05 -25.69 19.38
CA GLY A 206 2.48 -26.93 18.85
C GLY A 206 2.69 -27.02 17.33
N MET A 207 2.33 -26.01 16.57
CA MET A 207 2.50 -25.97 15.12
C MET A 207 3.97 -26.09 14.69
N LEU A 208 4.87 -25.40 15.40
CA LEU A 208 6.31 -25.50 15.15
C LEU A 208 6.85 -26.91 15.42
N LYS A 209 6.44 -27.52 16.53
CA LYS A 209 6.83 -28.91 16.92
C LYS A 209 6.33 -29.92 15.88
N ASP A 210 5.12 -29.76 15.38
CA ASP A 210 4.49 -30.64 14.40
C ASP A 210 5.01 -30.40 12.96
N GLY A 211 5.91 -29.41 12.78
CA GLY A 211 6.49 -29.07 11.47
C GLY A 211 5.50 -28.41 10.51
N LEU A 212 4.40 -27.84 11.01
CA LEU A 212 3.40 -27.14 10.20
C LEU A 212 3.80 -25.73 9.84
N ILE A 213 4.71 -25.13 10.58
CA ILE A 213 5.26 -23.80 10.37
C ILE A 213 6.75 -23.80 10.72
N ASN A 214 7.46 -22.79 10.25
CA ASN A 214 8.82 -22.45 10.67
C ASN A 214 8.86 -21.06 11.34
N GLU A 215 10.05 -20.51 11.54
CA GLU A 215 10.24 -19.20 12.18
C GLU A 215 9.77 -18.01 11.33
N THR A 216 9.45 -18.21 10.06
CA THR A 216 8.91 -17.16 9.17
C THR A 216 7.42 -16.89 9.40
N PHE A 217 6.74 -17.75 10.19
CA PHE A 217 5.32 -17.60 10.44
C PHE A 217 4.99 -16.24 11.06
N SER A 218 4.09 -15.53 10.43
CA SER A 218 3.65 -14.20 10.84
C SER A 218 2.15 -13.99 10.66
N THR A 219 1.65 -12.90 11.22
CA THR A 219 0.25 -12.49 11.09
C THR A 219 0.17 -11.03 10.77
N GLU A 220 -0.72 -10.66 9.86
CA GLU A 220 -0.94 -9.30 9.41
C GLU A 220 -2.43 -8.96 9.41
N ILE A 221 -2.74 -7.71 9.74
CA ILE A 221 -4.04 -7.10 9.46
C ILE A 221 -3.86 -6.15 8.30
N PHE A 222 -4.56 -6.44 7.22
CA PHE A 222 -4.58 -5.64 6.02
C PHE A 222 -5.97 -5.03 5.85
N ASN A 223 -6.09 -3.71 5.98
CA ASN A 223 -7.35 -3.00 6.05
C ASN A 223 -7.31 -1.63 5.40
N GLY A 224 -8.48 -1.16 5.03
CA GLY A 224 -8.80 0.20 4.59
C GLY A 224 -10.14 0.63 5.19
N ASP A 225 -10.71 1.71 4.71
CA ASP A 225 -12.01 2.20 5.20
C ASP A 225 -13.18 1.29 4.79
N ASP A 226 -13.01 0.49 3.76
CA ASP A 226 -14.07 -0.31 3.12
C ASP A 226 -13.71 -1.79 2.95
N PHE A 227 -12.55 -2.22 3.44
CA PHE A 227 -12.18 -3.62 3.52
C PHE A 227 -11.40 -3.94 4.79
N PHE A 228 -11.43 -5.21 5.22
CA PHE A 228 -10.67 -5.68 6.36
C PHE A 228 -10.33 -7.16 6.19
N VAL A 229 -9.06 -7.49 6.20
CA VAL A 229 -8.53 -8.85 6.06
C VAL A 229 -7.56 -9.14 7.20
N ALA A 230 -7.72 -10.30 7.83
CA ALA A 230 -6.71 -10.86 8.72
C ALA A 230 -5.97 -11.97 7.97
N MET A 231 -4.65 -11.94 8.00
CA MET A 231 -3.80 -12.92 7.32
C MET A 231 -2.89 -13.64 8.30
N LEU A 232 -2.70 -14.93 8.08
CA LEU A 232 -1.70 -15.76 8.74
C LEU A 232 -0.86 -16.35 7.61
N GLU A 233 0.43 -16.15 7.67
CA GLU A 233 1.33 -16.54 6.59
C GLU A 233 2.56 -17.26 7.15
N GLY A 234 3.14 -18.12 6.34
CA GLY A 234 4.33 -18.87 6.75
C GLY A 234 4.80 -19.84 5.68
N GLU A 235 5.81 -20.58 6.07
CA GLU A 235 6.40 -21.66 5.28
C GLU A 235 6.33 -22.96 6.06
N SER A 236 6.24 -24.07 5.31
CA SER A 236 6.13 -25.42 5.86
C SER A 236 6.98 -26.42 5.06
#